data_d96426eb68fc6b1c116182f07ffa364b
#
_entry.id   d96426eb68fc6b1c116182f07ffa364b
#
_cell.length_a   1.000
_cell.length_b   1.000
_cell.length_c   1.000
_cell.angle_alpha   90.00
_cell.angle_beta   90.00
_cell.angle_gamma   90.00
#
_symmetry.space_group_name_H-M   'P 1'
#
loop_
_entity.id
_entity.type
_entity.pdbx_description
1 polymer ?
#
loop_
_entity_poly.entity_id
_entity_poly.type
_entity_poly.pdbx_seq_one_letter_code
_entity_poly.pdbx_strand_id
1 'polypeptide(L)'
;MFTHLNIHSIYSKMRSTLRLEEIITLNESQHVALTDVNTVRGFINFVQASQSKNVRPIAGVNLITNIDEVVILVENDIGYENMCRLITDCYSDPNRSAGDILKKYSSGLFILAHKSSSLKSLKDIIPNDRLFVELRPGMQEPTARKLSKKYKLEMIATADVYFKNRLDHIYHKTLRAIDLNSTLDDLAIDEYKNKEHWFRNESDMIDLFPNSLDAINNSHYLAKRCKDNWACLLYTSDAADE
;
A
#
# COMPACT_ATOMS: atom_id res chain seq x y z
N MET A 1 -2.43 15.03 -11.13
CA MET A 1 -2.67 15.02 -9.68
C MET A 1 -2.30 13.65 -9.13
N PHE A 2 -1.48 13.62 -8.08
CA PHE A 2 -1.02 12.39 -7.42
C PHE A 2 -1.83 12.11 -6.14
N THR A 3 -2.06 10.85 -5.85
CA THR A 3 -2.68 10.39 -4.59
C THR A 3 -1.89 9.20 -4.05
N HIS A 4 -1.55 9.27 -2.78
CA HIS A 4 -0.84 8.19 -2.10
C HIS A 4 -1.74 6.96 -1.91
N LEU A 5 -1.37 5.85 -2.56
CA LEU A 5 -2.08 4.57 -2.50
C LEU A 5 -1.29 3.45 -1.82
N ASN A 6 -0.04 3.74 -1.40
CA ASN A 6 0.81 2.77 -0.70
C ASN A 6 1.65 3.50 0.35
N ILE A 7 1.11 3.56 1.59
CA ILE A 7 1.75 4.18 2.76
C ILE A 7 1.68 3.24 3.95
N HIS A 8 2.78 3.15 4.67
CA HIS A 8 2.94 2.36 5.88
C HIS A 8 3.08 3.25 7.10
N SER A 9 2.35 2.94 8.16
CA SER A 9 2.47 3.63 9.44
C SER A 9 3.23 2.81 10.48
N ILE A 10 3.36 3.35 11.69
CA ILE A 10 3.94 2.64 12.86
C ILE A 10 3.23 1.31 13.17
N TYR A 11 2.03 1.06 12.63
CA TYR A 11 1.32 -0.23 12.73
C TYR A 11 1.94 -1.31 11.82
N SER A 12 2.74 -0.93 10.83
CA SER A 12 3.69 -1.82 10.15
C SER A 12 4.90 -2.04 11.05
N LYS A 13 4.72 -2.84 12.11
CA LYS A 13 5.69 -3.03 13.19
C LYS A 13 7.09 -3.29 12.65
N MET A 14 8.09 -2.60 13.24
CA MET A 14 9.52 -2.70 12.90
C MET A 14 9.84 -2.39 11.43
N ARG A 15 8.91 -1.71 10.70
CA ARG A 15 9.11 -1.35 9.29
C ARG A 15 8.94 0.14 9.02
N SER A 16 7.90 0.79 9.53
CA SER A 16 7.66 2.21 9.28
C SER A 16 7.85 3.07 10.54
N THR A 17 8.23 4.33 10.32
CA THR A 17 8.41 5.35 11.37
C THR A 17 7.29 6.39 11.38
N LEU A 18 6.38 6.37 10.40
CA LEU A 18 5.34 7.38 10.24
C LEU A 18 4.19 7.19 11.22
N ARG A 19 3.80 8.27 11.89
CA ARG A 19 2.57 8.33 12.68
C ARG A 19 1.40 8.68 11.78
N LEU A 20 0.20 8.28 12.20
CA LEU A 20 -1.03 8.53 11.41
C LEU A 20 -1.29 10.01 11.19
N GLU A 21 -1.08 10.84 12.22
CA GLU A 21 -1.27 12.30 12.16
C GLU A 21 -0.27 12.97 11.21
N GLU A 22 0.95 12.43 11.10
CA GLU A 22 1.96 12.90 10.14
C GLU A 22 1.53 12.61 8.71
N ILE A 23 1.01 11.40 8.44
CA ILE A 23 0.48 11.02 7.12
C ILE A 23 -0.61 12.01 6.70
N ILE A 24 -1.59 12.27 7.57
CA ILE A 24 -2.69 13.20 7.31
C ILE A 24 -2.18 14.64 7.12
N THR A 25 -1.17 15.05 7.89
CA THR A 25 -0.61 16.41 7.81
C THR A 25 0.21 16.64 6.55
N LEU A 26 0.94 15.64 6.08
CA LEU A 26 1.79 15.71 4.88
C LEU A 26 0.99 15.51 3.59
N ASN A 27 -0.21 14.92 3.68
CA ASN A 27 -1.02 14.62 2.51
C ASN A 27 -1.64 15.89 1.90
N GLU A 28 -1.37 16.12 0.61
CA GLU A 28 -1.90 17.24 -0.16
C GLU A 28 -3.15 16.88 -0.99
N SER A 29 -3.46 15.58 -1.11
CA SER A 29 -4.62 15.07 -1.85
C SER A 29 -5.86 15.00 -0.97
N GLN A 30 -7.05 15.03 -1.58
CA GLN A 30 -8.30 14.78 -0.87
C GLN A 30 -8.38 13.35 -0.32
N HIS A 31 -7.73 12.39 -0.98
CA HIS A 31 -7.70 10.97 -0.58
C HIS A 31 -6.30 10.56 -0.15
N VAL A 32 -6.23 9.56 0.72
CA VAL A 32 -4.97 8.90 1.10
C VAL A 32 -5.25 7.48 1.56
N ALA A 33 -4.47 6.51 1.10
CA ALA A 33 -4.60 5.13 1.54
C ALA A 33 -3.62 4.82 2.69
N LEU A 34 -4.08 4.02 3.65
CA LEU A 34 -3.24 3.35 4.63
C LEU A 34 -3.15 1.87 4.25
N THR A 35 -1.92 1.40 4.00
CA THR A 35 -1.62 0.04 3.52
C THR A 35 -0.57 -0.64 4.38
N ASP A 36 -0.80 -0.68 5.67
CA ASP A 36 0.12 -1.32 6.61
C ASP A 36 0.38 -2.79 6.26
N VAL A 37 1.59 -3.28 6.55
CA VAL A 37 2.02 -4.64 6.21
C VAL A 37 1.21 -5.67 6.98
N ASN A 38 0.45 -6.48 6.26
CA ASN A 38 -0.36 -7.59 6.78
C ASN A 38 -1.28 -7.22 7.95
N THR A 39 -1.72 -5.96 8.07
CA THR A 39 -2.56 -5.52 9.19
C THR A 39 -3.46 -4.34 8.82
N VAL A 40 -4.61 -4.26 9.48
CA VAL A 40 -5.54 -3.11 9.44
C VAL A 40 -5.72 -2.45 10.81
N ARG A 41 -4.89 -2.79 11.79
CA ARG A 41 -5.03 -2.33 13.20
C ARG A 41 -5.01 -0.82 13.36
N GLY A 42 -4.28 -0.10 12.49
CA GLY A 42 -4.22 1.36 12.52
C GLY A 42 -5.39 2.05 11.83
N PHE A 43 -6.25 1.31 11.10
CA PHE A 43 -7.17 1.93 10.17
C PHE A 43 -8.29 2.74 10.86
N ILE A 44 -8.86 2.27 11.97
CA ILE A 44 -9.88 3.02 12.72
C ILE A 44 -9.30 4.35 13.24
N ASN A 45 -8.13 4.32 13.85
CA ASN A 45 -7.45 5.54 14.32
C ASN A 45 -7.09 6.47 13.15
N PHE A 46 -6.79 5.91 11.96
CA PHE A 46 -6.54 6.68 10.75
C PHE A 46 -7.80 7.39 10.25
N VAL A 47 -8.95 6.72 10.27
CA VAL A 47 -10.26 7.32 9.96
C VAL A 47 -10.57 8.47 10.93
N GLN A 48 -10.36 8.29 12.24
CA GLN A 48 -10.56 9.35 13.24
C GLN A 48 -9.64 10.55 13.00
N ALA A 49 -8.34 10.31 12.76
CA ALA A 49 -7.37 11.36 12.49
C ALA A 49 -7.71 12.15 11.21
N SER A 50 -8.22 11.47 10.16
CA SER A 50 -8.55 12.07 8.87
C SER A 50 -9.72 13.06 8.93
N GLN A 51 -10.64 12.90 9.88
CA GLN A 51 -11.78 13.80 10.06
C GLN A 51 -11.35 15.25 10.34
N SER A 52 -10.28 15.43 11.11
CA SER A 52 -9.79 16.77 11.51
C SER A 52 -9.30 17.61 10.33
N LYS A 53 -8.95 17.00 9.20
CA LYS A 53 -8.38 17.63 8.00
C LYS A 53 -9.27 17.50 6.76
N ASN A 54 -10.49 16.96 6.90
CA ASN A 54 -11.39 16.66 5.78
C ASN A 54 -10.72 15.82 4.67
N VAL A 55 -9.84 14.91 5.08
CA VAL A 55 -9.18 13.93 4.21
C VAL A 55 -10.03 12.67 4.16
N ARG A 56 -10.15 12.05 3.00
CA ARG A 56 -10.90 10.80 2.77
C ARG A 56 -9.96 9.61 2.85
N PRO A 57 -10.02 8.81 3.93
CA PRO A 57 -9.15 7.66 4.11
C PRO A 57 -9.60 6.48 3.25
N ILE A 58 -8.65 5.80 2.62
CA ILE A 58 -8.86 4.57 1.87
C ILE A 58 -8.25 3.42 2.66
N ALA A 59 -9.04 2.36 2.90
CA ALA A 59 -8.53 1.15 3.51
C ALA A 59 -7.73 0.33 2.51
N GLY A 60 -6.61 -0.20 2.95
CA GLY A 60 -5.78 -1.10 2.17
C GLY A 60 -4.85 -1.92 3.04
N VAL A 61 -4.10 -2.80 2.40
CA VAL A 61 -3.05 -3.60 3.02
C VAL A 61 -1.94 -3.86 2.01
N ASN A 62 -0.70 -3.77 2.43
CA ASN A 62 0.41 -4.37 1.69
C ASN A 62 0.53 -5.82 2.15
N LEU A 63 0.00 -6.74 1.33
CA LEU A 63 0.03 -8.17 1.62
C LEU A 63 1.38 -8.74 1.21
N ILE A 64 2.16 -9.14 2.19
CA ILE A 64 3.48 -9.78 2.03
C ILE A 64 3.37 -11.22 2.50
N THR A 65 3.65 -12.14 1.59
CA THR A 65 3.83 -13.58 1.86
C THR A 65 5.30 -13.94 1.72
N ASN A 66 5.66 -15.19 1.99
CA ASN A 66 7.04 -15.66 1.71
C ASN A 66 7.36 -15.76 0.21
N ILE A 67 6.34 -15.64 -0.66
CA ILE A 67 6.47 -15.80 -2.11
C ILE A 67 6.42 -14.47 -2.85
N ASP A 68 5.47 -13.60 -2.48
CA ASP A 68 5.20 -12.36 -3.20
C ASP A 68 4.67 -11.22 -2.31
N GLU A 69 4.57 -10.04 -2.91
CA GLU A 69 4.10 -8.81 -2.29
C GLU A 69 3.14 -8.13 -3.25
N VAL A 70 1.96 -7.74 -2.76
CA VAL A 70 0.95 -6.99 -3.52
C VAL A 70 0.26 -5.95 -2.62
N VAL A 71 -0.07 -4.80 -3.20
CA VAL A 71 -0.90 -3.79 -2.52
C VAL A 71 -2.36 -4.04 -2.86
N ILE A 72 -3.20 -4.05 -1.85
CA ILE A 72 -4.63 -4.29 -1.95
C ILE A 72 -5.37 -3.07 -1.43
N LEU A 73 -6.33 -2.55 -2.19
CA LEU A 73 -7.17 -1.41 -1.81
C LEU A 73 -8.65 -1.82 -1.84
N VAL A 74 -9.43 -1.25 -0.94
CA VAL A 74 -10.84 -1.58 -0.78
C VAL A 74 -11.72 -0.71 -1.68
N GLU A 75 -12.54 -1.36 -2.51
CA GLU A 75 -13.52 -0.70 -3.36
C GLU A 75 -14.87 -0.47 -2.65
N ASN A 76 -15.29 -1.44 -1.82
CA ASN A 76 -16.61 -1.43 -1.17
C ASN A 76 -16.60 -2.27 0.13
N ASP A 77 -17.76 -2.40 0.80
CA ASP A 77 -17.87 -3.12 2.08
C ASP A 77 -17.51 -4.60 1.96
N ILE A 78 -17.87 -5.25 0.87
CA ILE A 78 -17.49 -6.65 0.59
C ILE A 78 -15.96 -6.77 0.50
N GLY A 79 -15.31 -5.78 -0.14
CA GLY A 79 -13.85 -5.73 -0.23
C GLY A 79 -13.19 -5.58 1.14
N TYR A 80 -13.76 -4.78 2.05
CA TYR A 80 -13.21 -4.65 3.40
C TYR A 80 -13.29 -5.97 4.18
N GLU A 81 -14.43 -6.64 4.13
CA GLU A 81 -14.60 -7.97 4.73
C GLU A 81 -13.61 -8.99 4.15
N ASN A 82 -13.50 -9.03 2.82
CA ASN A 82 -12.56 -9.91 2.13
C ASN A 82 -11.11 -9.60 2.48
N MET A 83 -10.73 -8.32 2.58
CA MET A 83 -9.39 -7.91 3.03
C MET A 83 -9.07 -8.41 4.44
N CYS A 84 -10.00 -8.34 5.38
CA CYS A 84 -9.80 -8.88 6.72
C CYS A 84 -9.60 -10.41 6.70
N ARG A 85 -10.36 -11.13 5.87
CA ARG A 85 -10.25 -12.59 5.72
C ARG A 85 -8.91 -13.00 5.08
N LEU A 86 -8.48 -12.30 4.02
CA LEU A 86 -7.21 -12.63 3.36
C LEU A 86 -5.99 -12.34 4.25
N ILE A 87 -6.05 -11.32 5.13
CA ILE A 87 -5.00 -11.08 6.12
C ILE A 87 -4.93 -12.28 7.10
N THR A 88 -6.08 -12.78 7.57
CA THR A 88 -6.16 -13.95 8.44
C THR A 88 -5.59 -15.19 7.76
N ASP A 89 -5.95 -15.44 6.50
CA ASP A 89 -5.42 -16.57 5.71
C ASP A 89 -3.90 -16.45 5.50
N CYS A 90 -3.38 -15.23 5.27
CA CYS A 90 -1.94 -14.97 5.13
C CYS A 90 -1.17 -15.29 6.43
N TYR A 91 -1.72 -14.94 7.58
CA TYR A 91 -1.12 -15.29 8.88
C TYR A 91 -1.18 -16.79 9.18
N SER A 92 -2.23 -17.47 8.72
CA SER A 92 -2.40 -18.92 8.95
C SER A 92 -1.38 -19.74 8.14
N ASP A 93 -1.05 -19.31 6.93
CA ASP A 93 -0.05 -19.95 6.09
C ASP A 93 0.65 -18.91 5.19
N PRO A 94 1.81 -18.37 5.63
CA PRO A 94 2.55 -17.36 4.89
C PRO A 94 3.28 -17.93 3.64
N ASN A 95 3.29 -19.25 3.45
CA ASN A 95 3.91 -19.89 2.27
C ASN A 95 2.96 -19.96 1.07
N ARG A 96 1.70 -19.55 1.22
CA ARG A 96 0.77 -19.41 0.10
C ARG A 96 1.10 -18.14 -0.70
N SER A 97 0.93 -18.21 -2.02
CA SER A 97 1.02 -17.02 -2.86
C SER A 97 -0.18 -16.08 -2.62
N ALA A 98 0.02 -14.77 -2.87
CA ALA A 98 -1.09 -13.81 -2.87
C ALA A 98 -2.21 -14.23 -3.86
N GLY A 99 -1.83 -14.83 -5.01
CA GLY A 99 -2.77 -15.37 -5.97
C GLY A 99 -3.67 -16.48 -5.39
N ASP A 100 -3.10 -17.40 -4.59
CA ASP A 100 -3.89 -18.48 -3.97
C ASP A 100 -4.88 -17.98 -2.91
N ILE A 101 -4.49 -16.93 -2.16
CA ILE A 101 -5.36 -16.29 -1.19
C ILE A 101 -6.47 -15.50 -1.90
N LEU A 102 -6.11 -14.72 -2.93
CA LEU A 102 -7.05 -13.88 -3.68
C LEU A 102 -8.05 -14.65 -4.53
N LYS A 103 -7.78 -15.91 -4.93
CA LYS A 103 -8.78 -16.77 -5.56
C LYS A 103 -10.07 -16.85 -4.76
N LYS A 104 -9.97 -16.77 -3.44
CA LYS A 104 -11.11 -16.92 -2.52
C LYS A 104 -11.75 -15.57 -2.15
N TYR A 105 -10.97 -14.49 -2.10
CA TYR A 105 -11.38 -13.23 -1.49
C TYR A 105 -11.10 -11.99 -2.36
N SER A 106 -11.19 -12.07 -3.68
CA SER A 106 -10.85 -10.94 -4.58
C SER A 106 -11.98 -9.94 -4.82
N SER A 107 -13.23 -10.26 -4.46
CA SER A 107 -14.36 -9.38 -4.73
C SER A 107 -14.28 -8.08 -3.95
N GLY A 108 -14.56 -6.94 -4.62
CA GLY A 108 -14.54 -5.61 -4.01
C GLY A 108 -13.14 -5.07 -3.71
N LEU A 109 -12.10 -5.61 -4.37
CA LEU A 109 -10.70 -5.23 -4.16
C LEU A 109 -10.04 -4.77 -5.46
N PHE A 110 -9.15 -3.80 -5.35
CA PHE A 110 -8.16 -3.41 -6.35
C PHE A 110 -6.79 -3.93 -5.93
N ILE A 111 -6.04 -4.47 -6.89
CA ILE A 111 -4.74 -5.12 -6.65
C ILE A 111 -3.66 -4.42 -7.46
N LEU A 112 -2.59 -3.98 -6.82
CA LEU A 112 -1.40 -3.45 -7.47
C LEU A 112 -0.24 -4.44 -7.25
N ALA A 113 0.43 -4.82 -8.35
CA ALA A 113 1.56 -5.74 -8.31
C ALA A 113 2.71 -5.23 -9.18
N HIS A 114 3.96 -5.39 -8.70
CA HIS A 114 5.16 -4.90 -9.38
C HIS A 114 6.02 -6.02 -9.96
N LYS A 115 5.83 -7.28 -9.54
CA LYS A 115 6.60 -8.44 -10.02
C LYS A 115 5.87 -9.16 -11.14
N SER A 116 6.62 -9.57 -12.18
CA SER A 116 6.06 -10.34 -13.31
C SER A 116 5.44 -11.68 -12.86
N SER A 117 6.01 -12.32 -11.83
CA SER A 117 5.48 -13.57 -11.25
C SER A 117 4.09 -13.36 -10.66
N SER A 118 3.92 -12.34 -9.82
CA SER A 118 2.65 -12.00 -9.19
C SER A 118 1.60 -11.59 -10.23
N LEU A 119 1.96 -10.74 -11.21
CA LEU A 119 1.06 -10.37 -12.31
C LEU A 119 0.60 -11.57 -13.12
N LYS A 120 1.49 -12.54 -13.38
CA LYS A 120 1.14 -13.78 -14.09
C LYS A 120 0.12 -14.61 -13.31
N SER A 121 0.32 -14.80 -12.02
CA SER A 121 -0.59 -15.59 -11.18
C SER A 121 -1.95 -14.92 -10.95
N LEU A 122 -1.97 -13.57 -10.94
CA LEU A 122 -3.18 -12.79 -10.67
C LEU A 122 -4.03 -12.54 -11.92
N LYS A 123 -3.44 -12.57 -13.12
CA LYS A 123 -4.10 -12.20 -14.37
C LYS A 123 -5.35 -13.03 -14.69
N ASP A 124 -5.34 -14.30 -14.32
CA ASP A 124 -6.45 -15.23 -14.56
C ASP A 124 -7.48 -15.24 -13.42
N ILE A 125 -7.19 -14.50 -12.32
CA ILE A 125 -8.01 -14.46 -11.10
C ILE A 125 -8.72 -13.12 -10.98
N ILE A 126 -8.01 -12.03 -11.28
CA ILE A 126 -8.46 -10.65 -11.06
C ILE A 126 -8.85 -10.03 -12.41
N PRO A 127 -10.05 -9.43 -12.54
CA PRO A 127 -10.44 -8.68 -13.73
C PRO A 127 -9.45 -7.56 -14.06
N ASN A 128 -9.29 -7.26 -15.35
CA ASN A 128 -8.30 -6.28 -15.83
C ASN A 128 -8.51 -4.86 -15.31
N ASP A 129 -9.72 -4.47 -15.02
CA ASP A 129 -10.10 -3.19 -14.47
C ASP A 129 -9.85 -3.06 -12.95
N ARG A 130 -9.38 -4.15 -12.33
CA ARG A 130 -9.07 -4.24 -10.89
C ARG A 130 -7.64 -4.70 -10.61
N LEU A 131 -6.86 -5.06 -11.62
CA LEU A 131 -5.45 -5.44 -11.51
C LEU A 131 -4.58 -4.40 -12.22
N PHE A 132 -3.58 -3.87 -11.52
CA PHE A 132 -2.71 -2.81 -12.02
C PHE A 132 -1.24 -3.18 -11.87
N VAL A 133 -0.41 -2.63 -12.76
CA VAL A 133 1.04 -2.67 -12.59
C VAL A 133 1.45 -1.53 -11.66
N GLU A 134 2.02 -1.85 -10.51
CA GLU A 134 2.58 -0.86 -9.60
C GLU A 134 3.93 -0.38 -10.11
N LEU A 135 4.07 0.93 -10.33
CA LEU A 135 5.33 1.64 -10.55
C LEU A 135 5.73 2.31 -9.24
N ARG A 136 6.82 1.85 -8.62
CA ARG A 136 7.27 2.31 -7.29
C ARG A 136 8.78 2.61 -7.25
N PRO A 137 9.30 3.31 -6.22
CA PRO A 137 10.72 3.58 -6.07
C PRO A 137 11.57 2.31 -6.18
N GLY A 138 12.71 2.42 -6.88
CA GLY A 138 13.57 1.28 -7.19
C GLY A 138 13.19 0.49 -8.45
N MET A 139 12.03 0.74 -9.03
CA MET A 139 11.62 0.15 -10.30
C MET A 139 11.91 1.09 -11.47
N GLN A 140 12.48 0.56 -12.57
CA GLN A 140 12.72 1.32 -13.80
C GLN A 140 11.41 1.48 -14.59
N GLU A 141 11.07 2.72 -15.02
CA GLU A 141 9.86 3.01 -15.83
C GLU A 141 9.73 2.11 -17.07
N PRO A 142 10.79 1.86 -17.89
CA PRO A 142 10.68 0.97 -19.04
C PRO A 142 10.29 -0.46 -18.65
N THR A 143 10.70 -0.94 -17.47
CA THR A 143 10.33 -2.27 -16.97
C THR A 143 8.85 -2.31 -16.63
N ALA A 144 8.33 -1.30 -15.92
CA ALA A 144 6.90 -1.22 -15.62
C ALA A 144 6.06 -1.12 -16.90
N ARG A 145 6.45 -0.31 -17.88
CA ARG A 145 5.77 -0.21 -19.18
C ARG A 145 5.80 -1.52 -19.97
N LYS A 146 6.91 -2.28 -19.91
CA LYS A 146 6.98 -3.62 -20.52
C LYS A 146 5.99 -4.57 -19.88
N LEU A 147 5.84 -4.55 -18.55
CA LEU A 147 4.85 -5.36 -17.83
C LEU A 147 3.42 -4.93 -18.19
N SER A 148 3.13 -3.64 -18.19
CA SER A 148 1.83 -3.07 -18.59
C SER A 148 1.42 -3.53 -19.99
N LYS A 149 2.30 -3.41 -20.98
CA LYS A 149 2.06 -3.87 -22.36
C LYS A 149 1.87 -5.38 -22.43
N LYS A 150 2.75 -6.16 -21.74
CA LYS A 150 2.71 -7.63 -21.75
C LYS A 150 1.40 -8.18 -21.20
N TYR A 151 0.92 -7.62 -20.10
CA TYR A 151 -0.29 -8.09 -19.42
C TYR A 151 -1.54 -7.31 -19.79
N LYS A 152 -1.43 -6.24 -20.60
CA LYS A 152 -2.53 -5.33 -21.00
C LYS A 152 -3.23 -4.73 -19.76
N LEU A 153 -2.43 -4.21 -18.82
CA LEU A 153 -2.87 -3.61 -17.57
C LEU A 153 -2.44 -2.15 -17.49
N GLU A 154 -3.24 -1.32 -16.84
CA GLU A 154 -2.86 0.06 -16.53
C GLU A 154 -1.76 0.11 -15.46
N MET A 155 -0.96 1.19 -15.49
CA MET A 155 0.06 1.45 -14.48
C MET A 155 -0.46 2.43 -13.44
N ILE A 156 -0.10 2.19 -12.18
CA ILE A 156 -0.34 3.09 -11.05
C ILE A 156 1.01 3.42 -10.41
N ALA A 157 1.34 4.71 -10.29
CA ALA A 157 2.52 5.15 -9.57
C ALA A 157 2.23 5.22 -8.07
N THR A 158 3.12 4.68 -7.25
CA THR A 158 3.09 4.77 -5.79
C THR A 158 4.44 5.23 -5.26
N ALA A 159 4.46 5.85 -4.08
CA ALA A 159 5.70 6.21 -3.39
C ALA A 159 6.21 5.11 -2.45
N ASP A 160 5.39 4.08 -2.17
CA ASP A 160 5.73 2.94 -1.26
C ASP A 160 6.39 3.44 0.04
N VAL A 161 5.65 4.27 0.79
CA VAL A 161 6.20 5.14 1.85
C VAL A 161 6.41 4.39 3.15
N TYR A 162 7.62 4.48 3.73
CA TYR A 162 7.98 3.91 5.04
C TYR A 162 8.47 4.96 6.04
N PHE A 163 8.88 6.15 5.59
CA PHE A 163 9.41 7.23 6.44
C PHE A 163 9.12 8.61 5.83
N LYS A 164 9.24 9.65 6.66
CA LYS A 164 8.83 11.01 6.32
C LYS A 164 9.73 11.65 5.27
N ASN A 165 11.04 11.55 5.42
CA ASN A 165 12.02 12.15 4.51
C ASN A 165 13.24 11.22 4.32
N ARG A 166 14.12 11.53 3.36
CA ARG A 166 15.28 10.69 3.03
C ARG A 166 16.24 10.42 4.19
N LEU A 167 16.36 11.35 5.14
CA LEU A 167 17.27 11.21 6.27
C LEU A 167 16.74 10.19 7.29
N ASP A 168 15.42 10.02 7.37
CA ASP A 168 14.78 9.07 8.30
C ASP A 168 14.98 7.60 7.89
N HIS A 169 15.55 7.35 6.73
CA HIS A 169 15.95 6.01 6.28
C HIS A 169 16.78 5.25 7.33
N ILE A 170 17.63 5.94 8.08
CA ILE A 170 18.45 5.30 9.12
C ILE A 170 17.58 4.69 10.22
N TYR A 171 16.49 5.35 10.60
CA TYR A 171 15.56 4.83 11.61
C TYR A 171 14.83 3.59 11.10
N HIS A 172 14.40 3.62 9.83
CA HIS A 172 13.81 2.43 9.18
C HIS A 172 14.80 1.26 9.19
N LYS A 173 16.04 1.48 8.77
CA LYS A 173 17.09 0.45 8.75
C LYS A 173 17.36 -0.08 10.16
N THR A 174 17.39 0.80 11.18
CA THR A 174 17.54 0.40 12.58
C THR A 174 16.38 -0.49 13.05
N LEU A 175 15.13 -0.13 12.74
CA LEU A 175 13.97 -0.96 13.07
C LEU A 175 14.10 -2.35 12.44
N ARG A 176 14.52 -2.44 11.17
CA ARG A 176 14.73 -3.71 10.49
C ARG A 176 15.84 -4.54 11.13
N ALA A 177 16.94 -3.91 11.53
CA ALA A 177 18.02 -4.60 12.24
C ALA A 177 17.54 -5.21 13.58
N ILE A 178 16.74 -4.45 14.35
CA ILE A 178 16.12 -4.95 15.58
C ILE A 178 15.18 -6.11 15.31
N ASP A 179 14.28 -5.99 14.30
CA ASP A 179 13.32 -7.03 13.93
C ASP A 179 13.97 -8.35 13.53
N LEU A 180 15.09 -8.28 12.82
CA LEU A 180 15.83 -9.43 12.31
C LEU A 180 16.95 -9.90 13.27
N ASN A 181 17.06 -9.26 14.44
CA ASN A 181 18.14 -9.53 15.40
C ASN A 181 19.54 -9.49 14.75
N SER A 182 19.77 -8.45 13.93
CA SER A 182 20.98 -8.25 13.13
C SER A 182 21.63 -6.90 13.46
N THR A 183 22.83 -6.65 12.92
CA THR A 183 23.45 -5.33 12.96
C THR A 183 23.09 -4.52 11.70
N LEU A 184 23.35 -3.20 11.73
CA LEU A 184 23.10 -2.36 10.56
C LEU A 184 23.96 -2.76 9.34
N ASP A 185 25.15 -3.27 9.58
CA ASP A 185 26.11 -3.62 8.53
C ASP A 185 25.85 -5.01 7.94
N ASP A 186 25.24 -5.90 8.71
CA ASP A 186 24.94 -7.29 8.29
C ASP A 186 23.58 -7.42 7.58
N LEU A 187 22.75 -6.38 7.57
CA LEU A 187 21.46 -6.42 6.88
C LEU A 187 21.65 -6.57 5.35
N ALA A 188 21.03 -7.60 4.78
CA ALA A 188 20.97 -7.77 3.33
C ALA A 188 20.13 -6.63 2.68
N ILE A 189 20.44 -6.31 1.42
CA ILE A 189 19.85 -5.16 0.72
C ILE A 189 18.34 -5.29 0.48
N ASP A 190 17.81 -6.50 0.50
CA ASP A 190 16.38 -6.83 0.33
C ASP A 190 15.63 -6.91 1.67
N GLU A 191 16.31 -6.84 2.80
CA GLU A 191 15.71 -6.87 4.14
C GLU A 191 15.19 -5.50 4.60
N TYR A 192 15.56 -4.43 3.91
CA TYR A 192 15.11 -3.07 4.19
C TYR A 192 14.82 -2.28 2.91
N LYS A 193 13.98 -1.28 2.99
CA LYS A 193 13.72 -0.37 1.87
C LYS A 193 14.85 0.66 1.76
N ASN A 194 15.25 0.99 0.54
CA ASN A 194 16.26 2.02 0.32
C ASN A 194 15.73 3.44 0.63
N LYS A 195 16.61 4.44 0.62
CA LYS A 195 16.29 5.83 0.97
C LYS A 195 15.29 6.55 0.04
N GLU A 196 14.79 5.88 -1.00
CA GLU A 196 13.80 6.46 -1.92
C GLU A 196 12.35 6.22 -1.46
N HIS A 197 12.09 5.50 -0.37
CA HIS A 197 10.76 5.16 0.15
C HIS A 197 10.26 6.17 1.20
N TRP A 198 10.39 7.47 0.88
CA TRP A 198 9.96 8.58 1.73
C TRP A 198 8.67 9.23 1.20
N PHE A 199 8.00 10.04 2.05
CA PHE A 199 6.75 10.71 1.73
C PHE A 199 6.99 11.81 0.69
N ARG A 200 6.56 11.61 -0.55
CA ARG A 200 6.77 12.49 -1.70
C ARG A 200 5.51 13.30 -2.00
N ASN A 201 5.67 14.56 -2.37
CA ASN A 201 4.59 15.34 -3.00
C ASN A 201 4.48 15.01 -4.51
N GLU A 202 3.54 15.65 -5.20
CA GLU A 202 3.32 15.42 -6.65
C GLU A 202 4.55 15.80 -7.50
N SER A 203 5.24 16.91 -7.18
CA SER A 203 6.45 17.31 -7.91
C SER A 203 7.56 16.28 -7.76
N ASP A 204 7.78 15.78 -6.55
CA ASP A 204 8.77 14.73 -6.30
C ASP A 204 8.46 13.44 -7.06
N MET A 205 7.17 13.11 -7.25
CA MET A 205 6.76 11.94 -8.02
C MET A 205 6.96 12.15 -9.52
N ILE A 206 6.73 13.36 -10.04
CA ILE A 206 7.01 13.72 -11.44
C ILE A 206 8.50 13.64 -11.71
N ASP A 207 9.34 14.15 -10.80
CA ASP A 207 10.79 14.08 -10.91
C ASP A 207 11.31 12.63 -10.86
N LEU A 208 10.66 11.79 -10.06
CA LEU A 208 11.00 10.36 -9.97
C LEU A 208 10.59 9.56 -11.22
N PHE A 209 9.43 9.90 -11.82
CA PHE A 209 8.84 9.18 -12.96
C PHE A 209 8.42 10.13 -14.10
N PRO A 210 9.38 10.84 -14.70
CA PRO A 210 9.08 11.90 -15.67
C PRO A 210 8.39 11.41 -16.95
N ASN A 211 8.58 10.15 -17.34
CA ASN A 211 7.97 9.55 -18.52
C ASN A 211 6.69 8.73 -18.20
N SER A 212 6.15 8.81 -16.98
CA SER A 212 5.00 8.04 -16.53
C SER A 212 3.94 8.89 -15.84
N LEU A 213 3.67 10.09 -16.38
CA LEU A 213 2.62 11.01 -15.89
C LEU A 213 1.23 10.36 -15.91
N ASP A 214 0.98 9.46 -16.85
CA ASP A 214 -0.21 8.63 -16.91
C ASP A 214 -0.36 7.78 -15.62
N ALA A 215 0.68 7.08 -15.19
CA ALA A 215 0.67 6.28 -13.97
C ALA A 215 0.47 7.14 -12.69
N ILE A 216 1.05 8.35 -12.66
CA ILE A 216 0.87 9.31 -11.57
C ILE A 216 -0.61 9.75 -11.51
N ASN A 217 -1.20 10.15 -12.64
CA ASN A 217 -2.60 10.57 -12.70
C ASN A 217 -3.56 9.41 -12.39
N ASN A 218 -3.24 8.19 -12.82
CA ASN A 218 -4.03 7.00 -12.54
C ASN A 218 -4.15 6.72 -11.03
N SER A 219 -3.16 7.11 -10.21
CA SER A 219 -3.27 6.99 -8.75
C SER A 219 -4.47 7.78 -8.20
N HIS A 220 -4.68 8.98 -8.72
CA HIS A 220 -5.81 9.83 -8.35
C HIS A 220 -7.16 9.28 -8.86
N TYR A 221 -7.20 8.75 -10.08
CA TYR A 221 -8.42 8.13 -10.62
C TYR A 221 -8.80 6.86 -9.87
N LEU A 222 -7.82 6.04 -9.51
CA LEU A 222 -8.08 4.84 -8.71
C LEU A 222 -8.56 5.19 -7.30
N ALA A 223 -8.00 6.22 -6.67
CA ALA A 223 -8.43 6.70 -5.35
C ALA A 223 -9.94 7.02 -5.30
N LYS A 224 -10.48 7.64 -6.35
CA LYS A 224 -11.92 7.96 -6.45
C LYS A 224 -12.83 6.76 -6.61
N ARG A 225 -12.30 5.61 -7.00
CA ARG A 225 -13.03 4.34 -7.12
C ARG A 225 -13.02 3.55 -5.82
N CYS A 226 -12.11 3.88 -4.90
CA CYS A 226 -12.02 3.23 -3.60
C CYS A 226 -13.13 3.70 -2.67
N LYS A 227 -13.51 2.84 -1.70
CA LYS A 227 -14.38 3.24 -0.59
C LYS A 227 -13.65 4.27 0.28
N ASP A 228 -14.30 5.38 0.55
CA ASP A 228 -13.76 6.52 1.32
C ASP A 228 -14.68 7.01 2.44
N ASN A 229 -15.86 6.41 2.60
CA ASN A 229 -16.81 6.69 3.69
C ASN A 229 -16.81 5.53 4.69
N TRP A 230 -16.35 5.82 5.91
CA TRP A 230 -16.17 4.87 7.00
C TRP A 230 -16.93 5.23 8.27
N ALA A 231 -17.99 6.03 8.16
CA ALA A 231 -18.79 6.47 9.30
C ALA A 231 -19.28 5.29 10.17
N CYS A 232 -19.63 4.15 9.54
CA CYS A 232 -20.08 2.96 10.26
C CYS A 232 -19.03 2.37 11.23
N LEU A 233 -17.74 2.53 10.97
CA LEU A 233 -16.69 2.03 11.86
C LEU A 233 -16.51 2.89 13.12
N LEU A 234 -16.96 4.13 13.11
CA LEU A 234 -16.81 5.06 14.24
C LEU A 234 -17.89 4.84 15.31
N TYR A 235 -19.11 4.45 14.89
CA TYR A 235 -20.21 4.20 15.81
C TYR A 235 -20.05 2.91 16.64
N THR A 236 -19.23 1.97 16.19
CA THR A 236 -19.00 0.70 16.92
C THR A 236 -17.98 0.83 18.05
N SER A 237 -17.12 1.87 18.04
CA SER A 237 -16.15 2.11 19.11
C SER A 237 -16.78 2.77 20.33
N ASP A 238 -17.75 3.67 20.15
CA ASP A 238 -18.40 4.38 21.25
C ASP A 238 -19.40 3.49 22.02
N ALA A 239 -19.97 2.46 21.37
CA ALA A 239 -20.90 1.52 22.00
C ALA A 239 -20.22 0.46 22.90
N ALA A 240 -18.89 0.38 22.91
CA ALA A 240 -18.15 -0.55 23.75
C ALA A 240 -17.63 0.10 25.06
N ASP A 241 -17.73 1.42 25.19
CA ASP A 241 -17.28 2.21 26.34
C ASP A 241 -18.44 2.65 27.28
N GLU A 242 -19.71 2.28 26.98
CA GLU A 242 -20.89 2.39 27.84
C GLU A 242 -21.23 1.02 28.48
#